data_6dfe7531bfd44831c43e2de3b7116864
#
_entry.id   6dfe7531bfd44831c43e2de3b7116864
#
_cell.length_a   1.000
_cell.length_b   1.000
_cell.length_c   1.000
_cell.angle_alpha   90.00
_cell.angle_beta   90.00
_cell.angle_gamma   90.00
#
_symmetry.space_group_name_H-M   'P 1'
#
loop_
_entity.id
_entity.type
_entity.pdbx_description
1 polymer ?
#
loop_
_entity_poly.entity_id
_entity_poly.type
_entity_poly.pdbx_seq_one_letter_code
_entity_poly.pdbx_strand_id
1 'polypeptide(L)'
;MSLKAIRALGLLTVLVSGHATAQTQVLPDSTHRDYTAADVHFMSGMIYHHAQAVLIAGWAPTHDAGPSLRALCERIVVGQGDEIALMQRWLRDRHEAVPDVSGEHSAMPGMDQPMMMPGMLTADQLAQLDRAKGPEFDRLFLIFMIQHHRGAITMVNQLFGQGAGEQEKVYRFASDVFADQTTEIARMQKMLAALLFHTTGQ
;
A
#
# COMPACT_ATOMS: atom_id res chain seq x y z
N MET A 1 -1.58 88.10 51.88
CA MET A 1 -1.81 87.91 50.47
C MET A 1 -0.86 86.81 49.97
N SER A 2 -1.39 85.66 49.69
CA SER A 2 -0.62 84.39 49.58
C SER A 2 -0.56 83.97 48.14
N LEU A 3 0.67 83.85 47.55
CA LEU A 3 0.88 83.28 46.23
C LEU A 3 0.98 81.78 46.36
N LYS A 4 0.14 81.03 45.63
CA LYS A 4 0.15 79.62 45.54
C LYS A 4 1.05 79.24 44.35
N ALA A 5 2.13 78.50 44.61
CA ALA A 5 2.97 77.92 43.58
C ALA A 5 2.33 76.64 42.99
N ILE A 6 2.19 76.59 41.70
CA ILE A 6 1.71 75.43 40.95
C ILE A 6 2.96 74.62 40.55
N ARG A 7 3.03 73.37 41.07
CA ARG A 7 4.07 72.38 40.62
C ARG A 7 3.50 71.68 39.41
N ALA A 8 4.18 71.80 38.27
CA ALA A 8 3.96 70.97 37.09
C ALA A 8 4.63 69.63 37.26
N LEU A 9 3.86 68.55 37.17
CA LEU A 9 4.35 67.18 37.20
C LEU A 9 4.58 66.73 35.74
N GLY A 10 5.83 66.66 35.36
CA GLY A 10 6.21 66.12 34.01
C GLY A 10 6.03 64.63 33.91
N LEU A 11 5.17 64.18 33.02
CA LEU A 11 4.95 62.76 32.70
C LEU A 11 6.03 62.33 31.71
N LEU A 12 6.96 61.49 32.14
CA LEU A 12 7.98 60.91 31.28
C LEU A 12 7.43 59.66 30.60
N THR A 13 7.04 59.72 29.33
CA THR A 13 6.62 58.59 28.52
C THR A 13 7.84 57.85 28.00
N VAL A 14 8.09 56.69 28.53
CA VAL A 14 9.12 55.74 28.02
C VAL A 14 8.51 54.97 26.83
N LEU A 15 8.98 55.28 25.61
CA LEU A 15 8.70 54.50 24.41
C LEU A 15 9.57 53.26 24.43
N VAL A 16 8.95 52.12 24.74
CA VAL A 16 9.58 50.78 24.53
C VAL A 16 9.44 50.41 23.08
N SER A 17 10.51 50.58 22.31
CA SER A 17 10.61 50.07 20.93
C SER A 17 10.74 48.56 20.97
N GLY A 18 9.63 47.85 20.82
CA GLY A 18 9.64 46.40 20.62
C GLY A 18 10.21 46.06 19.26
N HIS A 19 11.42 45.50 19.22
CA HIS A 19 11.97 44.89 18.04
C HIS A 19 11.27 43.53 17.80
N ALA A 20 10.32 43.50 16.88
CA ALA A 20 9.78 42.25 16.38
C ALA A 20 10.87 41.52 15.60
N THR A 21 11.51 40.56 16.21
CA THR A 21 12.35 39.59 15.46
C THR A 21 11.43 38.71 14.61
N ALA A 22 11.40 38.98 13.30
CA ALA A 22 10.77 38.09 12.36
C ALA A 22 11.52 36.74 12.43
N GLN A 23 10.92 35.75 13.07
CA GLN A 23 11.35 34.37 12.95
C GLN A 23 11.05 33.94 11.53
N THR A 24 12.10 33.91 10.70
CA THR A 24 12.04 33.26 9.40
C THR A 24 11.79 31.77 9.67
N GLN A 25 10.55 31.33 9.50
CA GLN A 25 10.25 29.90 9.44
C GLN A 25 10.98 29.36 8.23
N VAL A 26 12.08 28.65 8.47
CA VAL A 26 12.71 27.81 7.46
C VAL A 26 11.70 26.71 7.16
N LEU A 27 10.95 26.88 6.06
CA LEU A 27 10.16 25.80 5.51
C LEU A 27 11.14 24.65 5.21
N PRO A 28 10.82 23.40 5.60
CA PRO A 28 11.68 22.27 5.24
C PRO A 28 11.89 22.29 3.75
N ASP A 29 13.15 22.29 3.34
CA ASP A 29 13.57 22.27 1.95
C ASP A 29 13.00 21.03 1.26
N SER A 30 11.94 21.20 0.48
CA SER A 30 11.27 20.13 -0.27
C SER A 30 12.10 19.63 -1.46
N THR A 31 13.31 20.16 -1.65
CA THR A 31 14.17 19.86 -2.81
C THR A 31 15.04 18.62 -2.63
N HIS A 32 15.11 18.01 -1.43
CA HIS A 32 15.85 16.77 -1.17
C HIS A 32 14.96 15.68 -0.58
N ARG A 33 13.96 15.24 -1.33
CA ARG A 33 13.29 13.97 -1.01
C ARG A 33 14.20 12.82 -1.44
N ASP A 34 14.44 11.87 -0.54
CA ASP A 34 15.19 10.64 -0.84
C ASP A 34 14.35 9.60 -1.61
N TYR A 35 13.16 9.99 -2.08
CA TYR A 35 12.20 9.15 -2.82
C TYR A 35 11.53 9.94 -3.94
N THR A 36 10.99 9.21 -4.92
CA THR A 36 10.35 9.76 -6.11
C THR A 36 8.82 9.65 -6.06
N ALA A 37 8.12 10.35 -6.95
CA ALA A 37 6.68 10.17 -7.13
C ALA A 37 6.34 8.74 -7.62
N ALA A 38 7.24 8.10 -8.35
CA ALA A 38 7.06 6.71 -8.79
C ALA A 38 7.14 5.72 -7.60
N ASP A 39 7.98 6.01 -6.60
CA ASP A 39 8.04 5.22 -5.36
C ASP A 39 6.71 5.32 -4.59
N VAL A 40 6.16 6.54 -4.46
CA VAL A 40 4.85 6.76 -3.84
C VAL A 40 3.75 6.02 -4.59
N HIS A 41 3.74 6.13 -5.92
CA HIS A 41 2.75 5.44 -6.76
C HIS A 41 2.85 3.92 -6.63
N PHE A 42 4.07 3.36 -6.61
CA PHE A 42 4.30 1.93 -6.42
C PHE A 42 3.82 1.46 -5.04
N MET A 43 4.21 2.13 -3.96
CA MET A 43 3.82 1.76 -2.60
C MET A 43 2.29 1.86 -2.41
N SER A 44 1.67 2.93 -2.91
CA SER A 44 0.22 3.10 -2.84
C SER A 44 -0.53 2.06 -3.68
N GLY A 45 -0.09 1.81 -4.91
CA GLY A 45 -0.69 0.82 -5.80
C GLY A 45 -0.56 -0.59 -5.25
N MET A 46 0.60 -0.96 -4.70
CA MET A 46 0.84 -2.28 -4.15
C MET A 46 -0.01 -2.56 -2.91
N ILE A 47 -0.39 -1.53 -2.12
CA ILE A 47 -1.36 -1.69 -1.03
C ILE A 47 -2.71 -2.20 -1.56
N TYR A 48 -3.27 -1.60 -2.62
CA TYR A 48 -4.53 -2.06 -3.21
C TYR A 48 -4.39 -3.45 -3.83
N HIS A 49 -3.26 -3.68 -4.49
CA HIS A 49 -2.96 -4.97 -5.10
C HIS A 49 -2.95 -6.08 -4.04
N HIS A 50 -2.20 -5.92 -2.97
CA HIS A 50 -2.13 -6.89 -1.88
C HIS A 50 -3.46 -7.06 -1.14
N ALA A 51 -4.23 -5.97 -0.97
CA ALA A 51 -5.54 -6.05 -0.33
C ALA A 51 -6.49 -7.00 -1.07
N GLN A 52 -6.45 -7.04 -2.42
CA GLN A 52 -7.25 -8.01 -3.17
C GLN A 52 -6.80 -9.45 -2.92
N ALA A 53 -5.49 -9.72 -2.84
CA ALA A 53 -5.00 -11.06 -2.53
C ALA A 53 -5.40 -11.51 -1.11
N VAL A 54 -5.28 -10.61 -0.13
CA VAL A 54 -5.72 -10.87 1.26
C VAL A 54 -7.23 -11.18 1.30
N LEU A 55 -8.04 -10.40 0.58
CA LEU A 55 -9.49 -10.62 0.49
C LEU A 55 -9.81 -12.02 -0.03
N ILE A 56 -9.31 -12.39 -1.21
CA ILE A 56 -9.67 -13.67 -1.83
C ILE A 56 -9.02 -14.87 -1.12
N ALA A 57 -7.84 -14.72 -0.52
CA ALA A 57 -7.24 -15.74 0.32
C ALA A 57 -8.05 -15.98 1.61
N GLY A 58 -8.65 -14.92 2.15
CA GLY A 58 -9.57 -14.98 3.29
C GLY A 58 -10.84 -15.80 3.03
N TRP A 59 -11.19 -16.08 1.77
CA TRP A 59 -12.37 -16.91 1.44
C TRP A 59 -12.14 -18.41 1.63
N ALA A 60 -10.90 -18.87 1.68
CA ALA A 60 -10.58 -20.31 1.74
C ALA A 60 -11.33 -21.10 2.83
N PRO A 61 -11.54 -20.59 4.08
CA PRO A 61 -12.29 -21.32 5.11
C PRO A 61 -13.77 -21.53 4.79
N THR A 62 -14.41 -20.60 4.08
CA THR A 62 -15.84 -20.61 3.77
C THR A 62 -16.16 -21.21 2.39
N HIS A 63 -15.12 -21.55 1.62
CA HIS A 63 -15.23 -22.07 0.25
C HIS A 63 -14.78 -23.53 0.15
N ASP A 64 -14.73 -24.25 1.25
CA ASP A 64 -14.34 -25.67 1.34
C ASP A 64 -12.98 -25.96 0.68
N ALA A 65 -12.05 -25.02 0.80
CA ALA A 65 -10.71 -25.18 0.25
C ALA A 65 -9.98 -26.37 0.84
N GLY A 66 -9.21 -27.08 0.02
CA GLY A 66 -8.40 -28.20 0.46
C GLY A 66 -7.32 -27.79 1.47
N PRO A 67 -6.83 -28.72 2.33
CA PRO A 67 -5.89 -28.38 3.41
C PRO A 67 -4.62 -27.67 2.92
N SER A 68 -4.07 -28.11 1.79
CA SER A 68 -2.86 -27.53 1.22
C SER A 68 -3.08 -26.10 0.74
N LEU A 69 -4.26 -25.81 0.15
CA LEU A 69 -4.62 -24.47 -0.28
C LEU A 69 -4.89 -23.57 0.92
N ARG A 70 -5.61 -24.02 1.94
CA ARG A 70 -5.83 -23.26 3.17
C ARG A 70 -4.50 -22.80 3.81
N ALA A 71 -3.54 -23.70 3.93
CA ALA A 71 -2.21 -23.37 4.47
C ALA A 71 -1.45 -22.35 3.59
N LEU A 72 -1.67 -22.32 2.27
CA LEU A 72 -1.15 -21.28 1.39
C LEU A 72 -1.86 -19.94 1.64
N CYS A 73 -3.19 -19.96 1.67
CA CYS A 73 -4.01 -18.77 1.90
C CYS A 73 -3.70 -18.09 3.24
N GLU A 74 -3.54 -18.86 4.32
CA GLU A 74 -3.13 -18.33 5.62
C GLU A 74 -1.81 -17.58 5.56
N ARG A 75 -0.80 -18.11 4.83
CA ARG A 75 0.48 -17.41 4.65
C ARG A 75 0.32 -16.14 3.83
N ILE A 76 -0.47 -16.16 2.75
CA ILE A 76 -0.75 -14.98 1.94
C ILE A 76 -1.40 -13.88 2.79
N VAL A 77 -2.43 -14.24 3.58
CA VAL A 77 -3.13 -13.29 4.46
C VAL A 77 -2.16 -12.62 5.44
N VAL A 78 -1.30 -13.40 6.10
CA VAL A 78 -0.36 -12.87 7.08
C VAL A 78 0.75 -12.08 6.38
N GLY A 79 1.43 -12.66 5.39
CA GLY A 79 2.59 -12.04 4.74
C GLY A 79 2.20 -10.73 4.03
N GLN A 80 1.17 -10.78 3.17
CA GLN A 80 0.75 -9.57 2.46
C GLN A 80 0.06 -8.54 3.38
N GLY A 81 -0.55 -8.97 4.48
CA GLY A 81 -1.03 -8.07 5.53
C GLY A 81 0.11 -7.29 6.19
N ASP A 82 1.22 -7.94 6.51
CA ASP A 82 2.42 -7.30 7.07
C ASP A 82 3.06 -6.33 6.06
N GLU A 83 3.10 -6.70 4.78
CA GLU A 83 3.59 -5.86 3.69
C GLU A 83 2.72 -4.61 3.48
N ILE A 84 1.38 -4.73 3.54
CA ILE A 84 0.46 -3.58 3.53
C ILE A 84 0.80 -2.64 4.70
N ALA A 85 0.96 -3.17 5.91
CA ALA A 85 1.29 -2.36 7.08
C ALA A 85 2.65 -1.66 6.95
N LEU A 86 3.64 -2.30 6.31
CA LEU A 86 4.94 -1.71 6.00
C LEU A 86 4.80 -0.54 5.02
N MET A 87 4.09 -0.73 3.91
CA MET A 87 3.87 0.31 2.91
C MET A 87 3.10 1.50 3.47
N GLN A 88 2.06 1.24 4.27
CA GLN A 88 1.30 2.29 4.95
C GLN A 88 2.18 3.09 5.93
N ARG A 89 3.09 2.43 6.68
CA ARG A 89 4.05 3.15 7.53
C ARG A 89 4.99 4.00 6.70
N TRP A 90 5.54 3.46 5.61
CA TRP A 90 6.45 4.17 4.72
C TRP A 90 5.82 5.47 4.18
N LEU A 91 4.55 5.42 3.74
CA LEU A 91 3.78 6.58 3.27
C LEU A 91 3.53 7.59 4.40
N ARG A 92 3.06 7.13 5.59
CA ARG A 92 2.82 8.01 6.73
C ARG A 92 4.08 8.77 7.17
N ASP A 93 5.22 8.07 7.26
CA ASP A 93 6.49 8.67 7.67
C ASP A 93 6.94 9.81 6.74
N ARG A 94 6.39 9.83 5.51
CA ARG A 94 6.68 10.82 4.46
C ARG A 94 5.57 11.82 4.24
N HIS A 95 4.53 11.77 5.06
CA HIS A 95 3.32 12.60 4.94
C HIS A 95 2.61 12.45 3.59
N GLU A 96 2.76 11.30 2.94
CA GLU A 96 2.06 10.95 1.73
C GLU A 96 0.67 10.35 2.05
N ALA A 97 -0.26 10.44 1.08
CA ALA A 97 -1.59 9.88 1.24
C ALA A 97 -1.53 8.36 1.40
N VAL A 98 -2.21 7.86 2.43
CA VAL A 98 -2.26 6.41 2.72
C VAL A 98 -3.58 5.85 2.18
N PRO A 99 -3.54 4.83 1.28
CA PRO A 99 -4.73 4.15 0.82
C PRO A 99 -5.53 3.53 1.97
N ASP A 100 -6.84 3.76 1.97
CA ASP A 100 -7.77 3.03 2.84
C ASP A 100 -8.28 1.79 2.09
N VAL A 101 -7.94 0.62 2.61
CA VAL A 101 -8.34 -0.68 2.06
C VAL A 101 -9.30 -1.44 2.99
N SER A 102 -9.83 -0.76 4.01
CA SER A 102 -10.73 -1.36 5.01
C SER A 102 -12.20 -1.48 4.55
N GLY A 103 -12.58 -0.86 3.42
CA GLY A 103 -13.94 -0.84 2.90
C GLY A 103 -14.17 -1.79 1.72
N GLU A 104 -15.44 -2.19 1.51
CA GLU A 104 -15.87 -3.04 0.37
C GLU A 104 -15.60 -2.42 -1.02
N HIS A 105 -15.25 -1.14 -1.07
CA HIS A 105 -14.99 -0.37 -2.28
C HIS A 105 -13.60 0.27 -2.20
N SER A 106 -12.56 -0.54 -2.30
CA SER A 106 -11.18 -0.03 -2.44
C SER A 106 -10.97 0.58 -3.85
N ALA A 107 -11.79 1.56 -4.20
CA ALA A 107 -11.55 2.39 -5.38
C ALA A 107 -10.48 3.43 -5.03
N MET A 108 -9.46 3.56 -5.86
CA MET A 108 -8.47 4.62 -5.69
C MET A 108 -9.15 6.00 -5.76
N PRO A 109 -9.04 6.88 -4.73
CA PRO A 109 -9.64 8.21 -4.78
C PRO A 109 -9.12 8.99 -5.99
N GLY A 110 -10.05 9.53 -6.79
CA GLY A 110 -9.72 10.38 -7.95
C GLY A 110 -9.56 9.65 -9.28
N MET A 111 -9.88 8.36 -9.37
CA MET A 111 -9.98 7.63 -10.63
C MET A 111 -11.44 7.30 -10.93
N ASP A 112 -12.00 7.92 -11.95
CA ASP A 112 -13.36 7.64 -12.45
C ASP A 112 -13.52 6.23 -13.08
N GLN A 113 -12.40 5.52 -13.24
CA GLN A 113 -12.32 4.11 -13.64
C GLN A 113 -11.30 3.43 -12.73
N PRO A 114 -11.57 2.23 -12.17
CA PRO A 114 -10.54 1.46 -11.51
C PRO A 114 -9.46 1.15 -12.56
N MET A 115 -8.32 1.85 -12.49
CA MET A 115 -7.17 1.47 -13.30
C MET A 115 -6.77 0.07 -12.83
N MET A 116 -7.15 -0.93 -13.62
CA MET A 116 -6.80 -2.32 -13.34
C MET A 116 -5.28 -2.44 -13.33
N MET A 117 -4.71 -2.48 -12.14
CA MET A 117 -3.28 -2.76 -12.00
C MET A 117 -2.96 -4.13 -12.59
N PRO A 118 -1.75 -4.32 -13.12
CA PRO A 118 -1.36 -5.59 -13.72
C PRO A 118 -1.75 -6.79 -12.83
N GLY A 119 -2.42 -7.78 -13.41
CA GLY A 119 -2.74 -9.03 -12.73
C GLY A 119 -3.94 -9.01 -11.77
N MET A 120 -4.47 -7.86 -11.39
CA MET A 120 -5.68 -7.82 -10.54
C MET A 120 -6.85 -8.55 -11.20
N LEU A 121 -7.66 -9.20 -10.37
CA LEU A 121 -8.86 -9.88 -10.81
C LEU A 121 -9.95 -8.85 -11.14
N THR A 122 -10.65 -9.12 -12.25
CA THR A 122 -11.86 -8.36 -12.62
C THR A 122 -13.01 -8.71 -11.69
N ALA A 123 -14.07 -7.88 -11.71
CA ALA A 123 -15.31 -8.17 -10.99
C ALA A 123 -15.91 -9.54 -11.37
N ASP A 124 -15.86 -9.91 -12.67
CA ASP A 124 -16.34 -11.21 -13.15
C ASP A 124 -15.49 -12.37 -12.60
N GLN A 125 -14.16 -12.23 -12.57
CA GLN A 125 -13.27 -13.24 -11.99
C GLN A 125 -13.49 -13.40 -10.48
N LEU A 126 -13.66 -12.29 -9.77
CA LEU A 126 -14.01 -12.31 -8.33
C LEU A 126 -15.33 -13.03 -8.11
N ALA A 127 -16.39 -12.67 -8.87
CA ALA A 127 -17.69 -13.32 -8.78
C ALA A 127 -17.64 -14.81 -9.18
N GLN A 128 -16.77 -15.19 -10.11
CA GLN A 128 -16.56 -16.60 -10.47
C GLN A 128 -15.90 -17.36 -9.31
N LEU A 129 -14.88 -16.78 -8.68
CA LEU A 129 -14.17 -17.40 -7.57
C LEU A 129 -15.08 -17.53 -6.32
N ASP A 130 -15.87 -16.51 -6.03
CA ASP A 130 -16.78 -16.48 -4.86
C ASP A 130 -17.89 -17.53 -4.97
N ARG A 131 -18.33 -17.87 -6.18
CA ARG A 131 -19.33 -18.96 -6.40
C ARG A 131 -18.75 -20.35 -6.33
N ALA A 132 -17.43 -20.51 -6.50
CA ALA A 132 -16.77 -21.80 -6.53
C ALA A 132 -16.61 -22.38 -5.11
N LYS A 133 -16.62 -23.70 -4.98
CA LYS A 133 -16.40 -24.42 -3.71
C LYS A 133 -15.53 -25.66 -3.95
N GLY A 134 -14.85 -26.09 -2.89
CA GLY A 134 -14.04 -27.32 -2.91
C GLY A 134 -12.98 -27.32 -4.00
N PRO A 135 -12.83 -28.44 -4.74
CA PRO A 135 -11.78 -28.56 -5.76
C PRO A 135 -11.84 -27.50 -6.87
N GLU A 136 -13.03 -26.99 -7.21
CA GLU A 136 -13.16 -25.94 -8.21
C GLU A 136 -12.69 -24.58 -7.67
N PHE A 137 -12.97 -24.27 -6.41
CA PHE A 137 -12.38 -23.11 -5.74
C PHE A 137 -10.86 -23.21 -5.73
N ASP A 138 -10.30 -24.36 -5.35
CA ASP A 138 -8.86 -24.58 -5.31
C ASP A 138 -8.22 -24.32 -6.67
N ARG A 139 -8.82 -24.85 -7.73
CA ARG A 139 -8.34 -24.69 -9.11
C ARG A 139 -8.38 -23.23 -9.58
N LEU A 140 -9.51 -22.56 -9.40
CA LEU A 140 -9.69 -21.17 -9.81
C LEU A 140 -8.81 -20.23 -8.98
N PHE A 141 -8.73 -20.44 -7.67
CA PHE A 141 -7.86 -19.66 -6.80
C PHE A 141 -6.40 -19.71 -7.28
N LEU A 142 -5.89 -20.91 -7.54
CA LEU A 142 -4.51 -21.08 -8.00
C LEU A 142 -4.26 -20.37 -9.34
N ILE A 143 -5.18 -20.50 -10.29
CA ILE A 143 -5.06 -19.84 -11.60
C ILE A 143 -5.05 -18.30 -11.42
N PHE A 144 -6.00 -17.76 -10.67
CA PHE A 144 -6.16 -16.33 -10.50
C PHE A 144 -5.06 -15.73 -9.61
N MET A 145 -4.62 -16.43 -8.58
CA MET A 145 -3.53 -15.95 -7.73
C MET A 145 -2.18 -15.98 -8.46
N ILE A 146 -1.93 -16.94 -9.36
CA ILE A 146 -0.77 -16.92 -10.24
C ILE A 146 -0.81 -15.70 -11.18
N GLN A 147 -1.99 -15.37 -11.75
CA GLN A 147 -2.18 -14.16 -12.54
C GLN A 147 -1.86 -12.91 -11.72
N HIS A 148 -2.42 -12.84 -10.52
CA HIS A 148 -2.27 -11.72 -9.59
C HIS A 148 -0.79 -11.50 -9.21
N HIS A 149 -0.08 -12.54 -8.80
CA HIS A 149 1.34 -12.49 -8.44
C HIS A 149 2.25 -12.06 -9.61
N ARG A 150 1.95 -12.51 -10.83
CA ARG A 150 2.65 -12.02 -12.03
C ARG A 150 2.44 -10.53 -12.23
N GLY A 151 1.27 -10.01 -11.85
CA GLY A 151 0.98 -8.59 -11.86
C GLY A 151 1.88 -7.81 -10.91
N ALA A 152 2.07 -8.29 -9.67
CA ALA A 152 2.97 -7.66 -8.71
C ALA A 152 4.42 -7.61 -9.24
N ILE A 153 4.92 -8.71 -9.83
CA ILE A 153 6.23 -8.75 -10.49
C ILE A 153 6.33 -7.72 -11.62
N THR A 154 5.26 -7.56 -12.41
CA THR A 154 5.20 -6.53 -13.47
C THR A 154 5.30 -5.13 -12.88
N MET A 155 4.61 -4.85 -11.77
CA MET A 155 4.70 -3.55 -11.08
C MET A 155 6.11 -3.26 -10.55
N VAL A 156 6.79 -4.26 -9.99
CA VAL A 156 8.20 -4.14 -9.57
C VAL A 156 9.11 -3.82 -10.77
N ASN A 157 8.95 -4.54 -11.87
CA ASN A 157 9.74 -4.29 -13.08
C ASN A 157 9.47 -2.90 -13.67
N GLN A 158 8.23 -2.40 -13.60
CA GLN A 158 7.89 -1.04 -14.02
C GLN A 158 8.55 0.00 -13.13
N LEU A 159 8.57 -0.19 -11.79
CA LEU A 159 9.25 0.69 -10.86
C LEU A 159 10.73 0.86 -11.24
N PHE A 160 11.46 -0.26 -11.33
CA PHE A 160 12.88 -0.23 -11.67
C PHE A 160 13.15 0.22 -13.11
N GLY A 161 12.29 -0.14 -14.06
CA GLY A 161 12.38 0.28 -15.46
C GLY A 161 12.20 1.78 -15.69
N GLN A 162 11.60 2.49 -14.73
CA GLN A 162 11.47 3.96 -14.73
C GLN A 162 12.65 4.65 -14.03
N GLY A 163 13.66 3.92 -13.58
CA GLY A 163 14.77 4.47 -12.80
C GLY A 163 14.35 4.93 -11.39
N ALA A 164 13.27 4.35 -10.84
CA ALA A 164 12.81 4.57 -9.47
C ALA A 164 13.12 3.35 -8.60
N GLY A 165 12.75 3.39 -7.31
CA GLY A 165 13.05 2.32 -6.38
C GLY A 165 14.48 2.37 -5.84
N GLU A 166 15.20 3.48 -5.99
CA GLU A 166 16.57 3.63 -5.47
C GLU A 166 16.61 3.89 -3.96
N GLN A 167 15.52 4.42 -3.38
CA GLN A 167 15.41 4.60 -1.94
C GLN A 167 15.49 3.24 -1.24
N GLU A 168 16.40 3.09 -0.28
CA GLU A 168 16.79 1.79 0.30
C GLU A 168 15.59 0.93 0.75
N LYS A 169 14.61 1.52 1.45
CA LYS A 169 13.43 0.78 1.92
C LYS A 169 12.53 0.35 0.77
N VAL A 170 12.39 1.18 -0.28
CA VAL A 170 11.60 0.83 -1.48
C VAL A 170 12.30 -0.25 -2.27
N TYR A 171 13.62 -0.13 -2.46
CA TYR A 171 14.43 -1.13 -3.15
C TYR A 171 14.33 -2.51 -2.50
N ARG A 172 14.53 -2.56 -1.17
CA ARG A 172 14.44 -3.82 -0.40
C ARG A 172 13.05 -4.40 -0.51
N PHE A 173 12.01 -3.61 -0.24
CA PHE A 173 10.62 -4.06 -0.31
C PHE A 173 10.26 -4.60 -1.70
N ALA A 174 10.57 -3.86 -2.76
CA ALA A 174 10.30 -4.30 -4.13
C ALA A 174 11.06 -5.58 -4.50
N SER A 175 12.31 -5.71 -4.03
CA SER A 175 13.13 -6.92 -4.23
C SER A 175 12.55 -8.12 -3.47
N ASP A 176 12.09 -7.93 -2.24
CA ASP A 176 11.45 -8.98 -1.44
C ASP A 176 10.15 -9.42 -2.09
N VAL A 177 9.28 -8.48 -2.50
CA VAL A 177 8.06 -8.79 -3.27
C VAL A 177 8.38 -9.61 -4.52
N PHE A 178 9.39 -9.23 -5.30
CA PHE A 178 9.78 -9.98 -6.49
C PHE A 178 10.18 -11.42 -6.18
N ALA A 179 10.98 -11.64 -5.14
CA ALA A 179 11.47 -12.95 -4.74
C ALA A 179 10.34 -13.84 -4.19
N ASP A 180 9.53 -13.30 -3.29
CA ASP A 180 8.44 -14.02 -2.62
C ASP A 180 7.34 -14.38 -3.61
N GLN A 181 6.89 -13.43 -4.44
CA GLN A 181 5.87 -13.67 -5.46
C GLN A 181 6.34 -14.70 -6.51
N THR A 182 7.62 -14.69 -6.89
CA THR A 182 8.20 -15.70 -7.80
C THR A 182 8.16 -17.09 -7.17
N THR A 183 8.52 -17.19 -5.90
CA THR A 183 8.52 -18.45 -5.15
C THR A 183 7.11 -18.99 -4.97
N GLU A 184 6.15 -18.13 -4.64
CA GLU A 184 4.76 -18.52 -4.49
C GLU A 184 4.13 -18.96 -5.81
N ILE A 185 4.42 -18.29 -6.93
CA ILE A 185 4.01 -18.72 -8.28
C ILE A 185 4.47 -20.16 -8.54
N ALA A 186 5.75 -20.45 -8.31
CA ALA A 186 6.30 -21.80 -8.54
C ALA A 186 5.61 -22.85 -7.67
N ARG A 187 5.27 -22.50 -6.42
CA ARG A 187 4.51 -23.37 -5.51
C ARG A 187 3.09 -23.60 -6.01
N MET A 188 2.36 -22.52 -6.38
CA MET A 188 1.00 -22.61 -6.89
C MET A 188 0.92 -23.41 -8.19
N GLN A 189 1.89 -23.28 -9.08
CA GLN A 189 1.96 -24.08 -10.31
C GLN A 189 2.10 -25.59 -10.01
N LYS A 190 2.92 -25.97 -9.02
CA LYS A 190 3.04 -27.36 -8.58
C LYS A 190 1.72 -27.88 -7.98
N MET A 191 1.03 -27.07 -7.17
CA MET A 191 -0.27 -27.43 -6.61
C MET A 191 -1.32 -27.60 -7.70
N LEU A 192 -1.39 -26.67 -8.65
CA LEU A 192 -2.33 -26.73 -9.78
C LEU A 192 -2.07 -27.97 -10.65
N ALA A 193 -0.82 -28.27 -10.96
CA ALA A 193 -0.46 -29.50 -11.68
C ALA A 193 -0.93 -30.76 -10.95
N ALA A 194 -0.71 -30.84 -9.63
CA ALA A 194 -1.16 -31.98 -8.83
C ALA A 194 -2.69 -32.18 -8.87
N LEU A 195 -3.47 -31.07 -8.81
CA LEU A 195 -4.94 -31.14 -8.94
C LEU A 195 -5.36 -31.71 -10.31
N LEU A 196 -4.72 -31.29 -11.39
CA LEU A 196 -5.05 -31.74 -12.75
C LEU A 196 -4.71 -33.22 -12.97
N PHE A 197 -3.62 -33.72 -12.39
CA PHE A 197 -3.27 -35.15 -12.49
C PHE A 197 -4.19 -36.06 -11.70
N HIS A 198 -4.73 -35.60 -10.57
CA HIS A 198 -5.69 -36.39 -9.76
C HIS A 198 -7.06 -36.49 -10.43
N THR A 199 -7.47 -35.52 -11.25
CA THR A 199 -8.75 -35.54 -11.97
C THR A 199 -8.73 -36.37 -13.25
N THR A 200 -7.55 -36.66 -13.82
CA THR A 200 -7.42 -37.48 -15.05
C THR A 200 -7.21 -38.97 -14.79
N GLY A 201 -7.05 -39.39 -13.53
CA GLY A 201 -6.81 -40.77 -13.11
C GLY A 201 -8.04 -41.51 -12.56
N GLN A 202 -9.25 -40.92 -12.66
CA GLN A 202 -10.53 -41.56 -12.35
C GLN A 202 -11.34 -41.69 -13.63
#